data_20aad97f02871c580902ceee30398b28
#
_entry.id   20aad97f02871c580902ceee30398b28
#
_cell.length_a   1.000
_cell.length_b   1.000
_cell.length_c   1.000
_cell.angle_alpha   90.00
_cell.angle_beta   90.00
_cell.angle_gamma   90.00
#
_symmetry.space_group_name_H-M   'P 1'
#
loop_
_entity.id
_entity.type
_entity.pdbx_description
1 polymer ?
#
loop_
_entity_poly.entity_id
_entity_poly.type
_entity_poly.pdbx_seq_one_letter_code
_entity_poly.pdbx_strand_id
1 'polypeptide(L)'
;MNDLIELKLITREDAECLHKLQIEAFMPLYEKYQDDATSPAKESLETITKKIVDDNSDFYFILFNGEKAGAVRVRWHKGQKVHKNVNWISPIFVIPKFQNKGIASNVIKQLFDIYPNTIEWWLSTIKQEEKNCHLYEKCEFVRTGDEIVVNENMTLVFYVKSYIEVRRFKEEDAKEVRNLIVRNFLEVNSKDYGISAMEKLAKVYDVEKVLNVASYVHMYVFEFDGKIIGTGSISSFWGSETESILLSIFVLPEFHGKGVGRKIINTLETDEFYVRASRIEIPASITATEFYRKFGYDYKNGVKELDNEHHYRLEKFKEAGLK
;
A
#
# COMPACT_ATOMS: atom_id res chain seq x y z
N MET A 1 -13.24 -34.16 15.73
CA MET A 1 -12.57 -34.07 14.41
C MET A 1 -12.24 -32.58 14.22
N ASN A 2 -11.00 -32.28 13.90
CA ASN A 2 -10.66 -30.89 13.59
C ASN A 2 -11.27 -30.56 12.21
N ASP A 3 -11.97 -29.44 12.12
CA ASP A 3 -12.50 -28.95 10.85
C ASP A 3 -11.35 -28.68 9.87
N LEU A 4 -11.37 -29.34 8.71
CA LEU A 4 -10.34 -29.22 7.68
C LEU A 4 -10.75 -28.12 6.69
N ILE A 5 -9.91 -27.08 6.57
CA ILE A 5 -10.09 -25.98 5.61
C ILE A 5 -8.92 -26.02 4.62
N GLU A 6 -9.25 -26.15 3.33
CA GLU A 6 -8.27 -26.24 2.24
C GLU A 6 -8.56 -25.20 1.16
N LEU A 7 -7.51 -24.71 0.52
CA LEU A 7 -7.59 -23.84 -0.65
C LEU A 7 -7.22 -24.61 -1.91
N LYS A 8 -8.15 -24.66 -2.87
CA LYS A 8 -7.95 -25.34 -4.16
C LYS A 8 -7.99 -24.30 -5.28
N LEU A 9 -6.92 -24.20 -6.06
CA LEU A 9 -6.84 -23.29 -7.20
C LEU A 9 -7.99 -23.58 -8.19
N ILE A 10 -8.66 -22.52 -8.62
CA ILE A 10 -9.77 -22.58 -9.57
C ILE A 10 -9.23 -22.51 -11.00
N THR A 11 -9.77 -23.33 -11.87
CA THR A 11 -9.46 -23.33 -13.30
C THR A 11 -10.65 -22.78 -14.12
N ARG A 12 -10.44 -22.56 -15.41
CA ARG A 12 -11.47 -22.05 -16.31
C ARG A 12 -12.72 -22.93 -16.35
N GLU A 13 -12.56 -24.24 -16.21
CA GLU A 13 -13.63 -25.23 -16.21
C GLU A 13 -14.53 -25.11 -14.98
N ASP A 14 -14.04 -24.49 -13.93
CA ASP A 14 -14.77 -24.27 -12.67
C ASP A 14 -15.67 -22.99 -12.70
N ALA A 15 -15.65 -22.22 -13.78
CA ALA A 15 -16.29 -20.89 -13.85
C ALA A 15 -17.79 -20.89 -13.49
N GLU A 16 -18.56 -21.84 -14.02
CA GLU A 16 -19.99 -21.96 -13.71
C GLU A 16 -20.24 -22.28 -12.23
N CYS A 17 -19.41 -23.15 -11.65
CA CYS A 17 -19.51 -23.50 -10.25
C CYS A 17 -19.20 -22.31 -9.34
N LEU A 18 -18.11 -21.58 -9.64
CA LEU A 18 -17.73 -20.37 -8.92
C LEU A 18 -18.84 -19.31 -9.02
N HIS A 19 -19.39 -19.09 -10.21
CA HIS A 19 -20.45 -18.13 -10.45
C HIS A 19 -21.69 -18.40 -9.57
N LYS A 20 -22.13 -19.66 -9.50
CA LYS A 20 -23.28 -20.06 -8.67
C LYS A 20 -23.02 -19.78 -7.18
N LEU A 21 -21.83 -20.18 -6.67
CA LEU A 21 -21.44 -19.94 -5.27
C LEU A 21 -21.34 -18.44 -4.96
N GLN A 22 -20.84 -17.65 -5.90
CA GLN A 22 -20.71 -16.20 -5.72
C GLN A 22 -22.08 -15.52 -5.63
N ILE A 23 -23.02 -15.89 -6.51
CA ILE A 23 -24.40 -15.40 -6.45
C ILE A 23 -25.03 -15.78 -5.10
N GLU A 24 -24.95 -17.05 -4.69
CA GLU A 24 -25.49 -17.51 -3.41
C GLU A 24 -24.96 -16.72 -2.22
N ALA A 25 -23.64 -16.42 -2.22
CA ALA A 25 -23.00 -15.71 -1.10
C ALA A 25 -23.34 -14.22 -1.06
N PHE A 26 -23.45 -13.56 -2.22
CA PHE A 26 -23.60 -12.10 -2.29
C PHE A 26 -25.04 -11.61 -2.53
N MET A 27 -25.97 -12.49 -2.91
CA MET A 27 -27.35 -12.09 -3.14
C MET A 27 -28.01 -11.43 -1.92
N PRO A 28 -27.81 -11.91 -0.67
CA PRO A 28 -28.36 -11.23 0.51
C PRO A 28 -27.84 -9.79 0.69
N LEU A 29 -26.57 -9.54 0.35
CA LEU A 29 -25.99 -8.18 0.40
C LEU A 29 -26.54 -7.31 -0.72
N TYR A 30 -26.70 -7.88 -1.93
CA TYR A 30 -27.32 -7.17 -3.04
C TYR A 30 -28.77 -6.76 -2.70
N GLU A 31 -29.58 -7.67 -2.17
CA GLU A 31 -30.93 -7.36 -1.76
C GLU A 31 -31.02 -6.27 -0.69
N LYS A 32 -30.02 -6.23 0.22
CA LYS A 32 -29.94 -5.23 1.30
C LYS A 32 -29.48 -3.86 0.82
N TYR A 33 -28.48 -3.79 -0.08
CA TYR A 33 -27.81 -2.55 -0.45
C TYR A 33 -28.11 -2.05 -1.85
N GLN A 34 -28.74 -2.86 -2.71
CA GLN A 34 -29.13 -2.52 -4.08
C GLN A 34 -27.97 -1.93 -4.91
N ASP A 35 -26.79 -2.52 -4.77
CA ASP A 35 -25.60 -2.11 -5.52
C ASP A 35 -25.55 -2.78 -6.89
N ASP A 36 -26.11 -2.12 -7.90
CA ASP A 36 -26.12 -2.61 -9.28
C ASP A 36 -24.75 -2.44 -9.98
N ALA A 37 -23.90 -1.55 -9.48
CA ALA A 37 -22.66 -1.18 -10.14
C ALA A 37 -21.49 -2.08 -9.79
N THR A 38 -21.35 -2.50 -8.53
CA THR A 38 -20.16 -3.19 -8.05
C THR A 38 -20.42 -4.53 -7.36
N SER A 39 -21.70 -4.90 -7.18
CA SER A 39 -22.07 -6.14 -6.48
C SER A 39 -21.56 -7.38 -7.20
N PRO A 40 -20.81 -8.26 -6.52
CA PRO A 40 -20.39 -9.54 -7.09
C PRO A 40 -21.56 -10.47 -7.45
N ALA A 41 -22.75 -10.29 -6.85
CA ALA A 41 -23.95 -11.05 -7.19
C ALA A 41 -24.48 -10.77 -8.62
N LYS A 42 -24.12 -9.62 -9.19
CA LYS A 42 -24.56 -9.18 -10.53
C LYS A 42 -23.51 -9.44 -11.62
N GLU A 43 -22.34 -9.95 -11.27
CA GLU A 43 -21.31 -10.23 -12.24
C GLU A 43 -21.72 -11.36 -13.19
N SER A 44 -21.48 -11.18 -14.49
CA SER A 44 -21.75 -12.20 -15.49
C SER A 44 -20.73 -13.35 -15.42
N LEU A 45 -21.14 -14.53 -15.91
CA LEU A 45 -20.24 -15.67 -16.06
C LEU A 45 -18.99 -15.32 -16.90
N GLU A 46 -19.14 -14.48 -17.93
CA GLU A 46 -18.01 -14.01 -18.73
C GLU A 46 -17.01 -13.19 -17.90
N THR A 47 -17.50 -12.29 -17.03
CA THR A 47 -16.67 -11.49 -16.12
C THR A 47 -15.90 -12.38 -15.16
N ILE A 48 -16.56 -13.38 -14.57
CA ILE A 48 -15.92 -14.34 -13.66
C ILE A 48 -14.88 -15.17 -14.38
N THR A 49 -15.19 -15.66 -15.59
CA THR A 49 -14.23 -16.40 -16.41
C THR A 49 -12.97 -15.56 -16.71
N LYS A 50 -13.14 -14.27 -17.06
CA LYS A 50 -12.01 -13.36 -17.25
C LYS A 50 -11.17 -13.20 -15.98
N LYS A 51 -11.81 -13.13 -14.80
CA LYS A 51 -11.10 -13.04 -13.51
C LYS A 51 -10.32 -14.29 -13.16
N ILE A 52 -10.80 -15.48 -13.55
CA ILE A 52 -10.13 -16.76 -13.33
C ILE A 52 -8.84 -16.86 -14.16
N VAL A 53 -8.89 -16.41 -15.41
CA VAL A 53 -7.75 -16.50 -16.34
C VAL A 53 -6.85 -15.25 -16.33
N ASP A 54 -7.04 -14.33 -15.39
CA ASP A 54 -6.24 -13.12 -15.25
C ASP A 54 -4.87 -13.45 -14.64
N ASP A 55 -3.81 -13.28 -15.41
CA ASP A 55 -2.41 -13.50 -14.98
C ASP A 55 -1.99 -12.68 -13.74
N ASN A 56 -2.80 -11.71 -13.33
CA ASN A 56 -2.54 -10.86 -12.17
C ASN A 56 -3.38 -11.25 -10.94
N SER A 57 -3.89 -12.47 -10.91
CA SER A 57 -4.63 -12.97 -9.75
C SER A 57 -4.63 -14.49 -9.67
N ASP A 58 -4.77 -15.00 -8.45
CA ASP A 58 -5.10 -16.38 -8.17
C ASP A 58 -6.50 -16.44 -7.55
N PHE A 59 -7.33 -17.38 -7.97
CA PHE A 59 -8.65 -17.60 -7.40
C PHE A 59 -8.72 -19.02 -6.83
N TYR A 60 -9.15 -19.17 -5.56
CA TYR A 60 -9.22 -20.45 -4.86
C TYR A 60 -10.65 -20.74 -4.42
N PHE A 61 -11.09 -21.99 -4.58
CA PHE A 61 -12.19 -22.50 -3.77
C PHE A 61 -11.74 -22.66 -2.32
N ILE A 62 -12.62 -22.34 -1.41
CA ILE A 62 -12.53 -22.67 0.00
C ILE A 62 -13.27 -23.98 0.21
N LEU A 63 -12.55 -25.04 0.57
CA LEU A 63 -13.13 -26.33 0.92
C LEU A 63 -13.22 -26.44 2.44
N PHE A 64 -14.38 -26.83 2.94
CA PHE A 64 -14.60 -27.15 4.36
C PHE A 64 -15.03 -28.59 4.46
N ASN A 65 -14.16 -29.43 5.06
CA ASN A 65 -14.32 -30.88 5.11
C ASN A 65 -14.63 -31.51 3.73
N GLY A 66 -13.96 -31.01 2.68
CA GLY A 66 -14.11 -31.46 1.30
C GLY A 66 -15.28 -30.85 0.52
N GLU A 67 -16.20 -30.14 1.17
CA GLU A 67 -17.30 -29.44 0.49
C GLU A 67 -16.90 -28.01 0.10
N LYS A 68 -17.29 -27.51 -1.08
CA LYS A 68 -17.09 -26.13 -1.53
C LYS A 68 -17.90 -25.17 -0.65
N ALA A 69 -17.23 -24.47 0.26
CA ALA A 69 -17.84 -23.56 1.22
C ALA A 69 -17.81 -22.07 0.77
N GLY A 70 -17.01 -21.75 -0.25
CA GLY A 70 -16.85 -20.38 -0.74
C GLY A 70 -15.67 -20.26 -1.68
N ALA A 71 -15.19 -19.03 -1.86
CA ALA A 71 -13.98 -18.77 -2.63
C ALA A 71 -13.26 -17.52 -2.15
N VAL A 72 -11.98 -17.40 -2.53
CA VAL A 72 -11.14 -16.22 -2.29
C VAL A 72 -10.29 -15.94 -3.51
N ARG A 73 -10.23 -14.67 -3.92
CA ARG A 73 -9.33 -14.18 -4.95
C ARG A 73 -8.25 -13.31 -4.35
N VAL A 74 -7.01 -13.60 -4.70
CA VAL A 74 -5.86 -12.74 -4.45
C VAL A 74 -5.45 -12.11 -5.75
N ARG A 75 -5.32 -10.80 -5.81
CA ARG A 75 -4.89 -10.08 -7.00
C ARG A 75 -3.75 -9.12 -6.68
N TRP A 76 -2.91 -8.83 -7.69
CA TRP A 76 -1.79 -7.89 -7.62
C TRP A 76 -1.77 -6.95 -8.82
N HIS A 77 -0.96 -5.90 -8.79
CA HIS A 77 -0.90 -4.93 -9.89
C HIS A 77 -0.28 -5.51 -11.17
N LYS A 78 -0.81 -5.12 -12.34
CA LYS A 78 -0.21 -5.41 -13.65
C LYS A 78 1.25 -4.98 -13.68
N GLY A 79 2.14 -5.87 -14.14
CA GLY A 79 3.58 -5.61 -14.25
C GLY A 79 4.42 -6.16 -13.10
N GLN A 80 3.83 -6.65 -12.02
CA GLN A 80 4.56 -7.35 -10.94
C GLN A 80 4.71 -8.86 -11.24
N LYS A 81 5.26 -9.21 -12.41
CA LYS A 81 5.40 -10.61 -12.86
C LYS A 81 6.28 -11.48 -11.95
N VAL A 82 7.06 -10.88 -11.05
CA VAL A 82 8.07 -11.61 -10.26
C VAL A 82 7.86 -11.48 -8.75
N HIS A 83 7.15 -10.45 -8.26
CA HIS A 83 6.99 -10.20 -6.83
C HIS A 83 5.56 -9.80 -6.49
N LYS A 84 4.77 -10.75 -6.01
CA LYS A 84 3.43 -10.55 -5.44
C LYS A 84 3.54 -9.88 -4.04
N ASN A 85 4.09 -8.67 -3.99
CA ASN A 85 4.46 -8.03 -2.71
C ASN A 85 3.37 -7.11 -2.13
N VAL A 86 2.43 -6.67 -2.98
CA VAL A 86 1.23 -5.94 -2.54
C VAL A 86 0.04 -6.66 -3.10
N ASN A 87 -0.70 -7.29 -2.22
CA ASN A 87 -1.80 -8.18 -2.60
C ASN A 87 -3.15 -7.64 -2.11
N TRP A 88 -4.16 -7.83 -2.92
CA TRP A 88 -5.55 -7.51 -2.60
C TRP A 88 -6.36 -8.78 -2.46
N ILE A 89 -7.10 -8.91 -1.37
CA ILE A 89 -8.14 -9.92 -1.21
C ILE A 89 -9.43 -9.34 -1.79
N SER A 90 -9.91 -9.85 -2.93
CA SER A 90 -11.11 -9.28 -3.60
C SER A 90 -11.67 -10.19 -4.70
N PRO A 91 -12.79 -10.91 -4.43
CA PRO A 91 -13.48 -11.02 -3.14
C PRO A 91 -12.93 -12.14 -2.25
N ILE A 92 -13.40 -12.19 -1.00
CA ILE A 92 -13.46 -13.38 -0.14
C ILE A 92 -14.90 -13.58 0.29
N PHE A 93 -15.43 -14.78 0.15
CA PHE A 93 -16.79 -15.09 0.58
C PHE A 93 -16.97 -16.54 1.03
N VAL A 94 -17.91 -16.74 1.93
CA VAL A 94 -18.36 -18.04 2.42
C VAL A 94 -19.87 -18.08 2.26
N ILE A 95 -20.41 -19.13 1.64
CA ILE A 95 -21.86 -19.27 1.44
C ILE A 95 -22.59 -19.40 2.79
N PRO A 96 -23.87 -18.99 2.89
CA PRO A 96 -24.61 -18.93 4.17
C PRO A 96 -24.54 -20.20 5.02
N LYS A 97 -24.64 -21.38 4.40
CA LYS A 97 -24.57 -22.71 5.07
C LYS A 97 -23.31 -22.89 5.93
N PHE A 98 -22.19 -22.24 5.57
CA PHE A 98 -20.88 -22.43 6.22
C PHE A 98 -20.39 -21.20 6.99
N GLN A 99 -21.16 -20.12 7.05
CA GLN A 99 -20.79 -18.91 7.79
C GLN A 99 -20.73 -19.17 9.32
N ASN A 100 -20.08 -18.25 10.03
CA ASN A 100 -19.90 -18.25 11.50
C ASN A 100 -19.10 -19.46 12.06
N LYS A 101 -18.33 -20.14 11.22
CA LYS A 101 -17.44 -21.28 11.61
C LYS A 101 -15.94 -20.89 11.63
N GLY A 102 -15.60 -19.60 11.57
CA GLY A 102 -14.21 -19.16 11.55
C GLY A 102 -13.47 -19.41 10.23
N ILE A 103 -14.16 -19.85 9.17
CA ILE A 103 -13.55 -20.23 7.88
C ILE A 103 -12.79 -19.05 7.28
N ALA A 104 -13.40 -17.88 7.17
CA ALA A 104 -12.78 -16.72 6.52
C ALA A 104 -11.48 -16.27 7.23
N SER A 105 -11.46 -16.25 8.56
CA SER A 105 -10.25 -15.91 9.32
C SER A 105 -9.12 -16.94 9.14
N ASN A 106 -9.45 -18.22 9.03
CA ASN A 106 -8.48 -19.27 8.77
C ASN A 106 -7.90 -19.15 7.34
N VAL A 107 -8.79 -18.93 6.36
CA VAL A 107 -8.37 -18.70 4.96
C VAL A 107 -7.42 -17.53 4.84
N ILE A 108 -7.72 -16.40 5.48
CA ILE A 108 -6.84 -15.22 5.48
C ILE A 108 -5.45 -15.57 6.01
N LYS A 109 -5.35 -16.36 7.09
CA LYS A 109 -4.07 -16.83 7.63
C LYS A 109 -3.32 -17.72 6.66
N GLN A 110 -4.02 -18.69 6.03
CA GLN A 110 -3.40 -19.55 5.01
C GLN A 110 -2.86 -18.74 3.82
N LEU A 111 -3.55 -17.65 3.41
CA LEU A 111 -3.03 -16.76 2.36
C LEU A 111 -1.71 -16.11 2.74
N PHE A 112 -1.50 -15.76 4.02
CA PHE A 112 -0.22 -15.20 4.47
C PHE A 112 0.92 -16.21 4.30
N ASP A 113 0.66 -17.48 4.55
CA ASP A 113 1.63 -18.57 4.37
C ASP A 113 1.89 -18.88 2.88
N ILE A 114 0.85 -18.82 2.03
CA ILE A 114 0.97 -19.03 0.58
C ILE A 114 1.75 -17.92 -0.11
N TYR A 115 1.66 -16.67 0.40
CA TYR A 115 2.31 -15.49 -0.18
C TYR A 115 3.28 -14.84 0.82
N PRO A 116 4.34 -15.52 1.28
CA PRO A 116 5.21 -15.06 2.37
C PRO A 116 5.98 -13.77 2.06
N ASN A 117 6.17 -13.44 0.77
CA ASN A 117 6.87 -12.23 0.33
C ASN A 117 5.96 -11.00 0.24
N THR A 118 4.71 -11.07 0.74
CA THR A 118 3.78 -9.94 0.71
C THR A 118 4.20 -8.90 1.75
N ILE A 119 4.37 -7.67 1.29
CA ILE A 119 4.70 -6.52 2.14
C ILE A 119 3.42 -5.90 2.72
N GLU A 120 2.37 -5.85 1.90
CA GLU A 120 1.07 -5.31 2.28
C GLU A 120 -0.07 -6.13 1.70
N TRP A 121 -1.05 -6.42 2.55
CA TRP A 121 -2.35 -6.94 2.17
C TRP A 121 -3.40 -5.85 2.23
N TRP A 122 -4.21 -5.74 1.19
CA TRP A 122 -5.31 -4.80 1.10
C TRP A 122 -6.63 -5.52 0.90
N LEU A 123 -7.69 -4.93 1.40
CA LEU A 123 -9.07 -5.32 1.12
C LEU A 123 -10.01 -4.14 1.30
N SER A 124 -11.23 -4.28 0.78
CA SER A 124 -12.34 -3.38 1.11
C SER A 124 -13.55 -4.17 1.56
N THR A 125 -14.40 -3.55 2.37
CA THR A 125 -15.66 -4.13 2.82
C THR A 125 -16.71 -3.05 3.00
N ILE A 126 -17.96 -3.48 3.15
CA ILE A 126 -19.08 -2.58 3.44
C ILE A 126 -18.99 -2.12 4.89
N LYS A 127 -18.97 -0.80 5.11
CA LYS A 127 -18.86 -0.17 6.42
C LYS A 127 -19.95 -0.63 7.39
N GLN A 128 -21.16 -0.82 6.88
CA GLN A 128 -22.35 -1.22 7.63
C GLN A 128 -22.36 -2.72 8.02
N GLU A 129 -21.44 -3.52 7.45
CA GLU A 129 -21.27 -4.93 7.81
C GLU A 129 -20.22 -5.07 8.94
N GLU A 130 -20.61 -4.72 10.16
CA GLU A 130 -19.73 -4.70 11.35
C GLU A 130 -19.02 -6.03 11.60
N LYS A 131 -19.70 -7.17 11.31
CA LYS A 131 -19.10 -8.50 11.44
C LYS A 131 -17.89 -8.68 10.53
N ASN A 132 -17.96 -8.15 9.30
CA ASN A 132 -16.85 -8.18 8.36
C ASN A 132 -15.71 -7.24 8.81
N CYS A 133 -16.03 -6.03 9.27
CA CYS A 133 -15.06 -5.11 9.83
C CYS A 133 -14.29 -5.76 10.99
N HIS A 134 -15.02 -6.32 11.95
CA HIS A 134 -14.43 -7.02 13.10
C HIS A 134 -13.59 -8.25 12.69
N LEU A 135 -14.01 -9.01 11.66
CA LEU A 135 -13.22 -10.12 11.12
C LEU A 135 -11.84 -9.66 10.67
N TYR A 136 -11.77 -8.57 9.90
CA TYR A 136 -10.52 -8.07 9.37
C TYR A 136 -9.64 -7.47 10.46
N GLU A 137 -10.20 -6.74 11.40
CA GLU A 137 -9.48 -6.22 12.57
C GLU A 137 -8.89 -7.36 13.41
N LYS A 138 -9.63 -8.45 13.62
CA LYS A 138 -9.12 -9.66 14.29
C LYS A 138 -7.99 -10.35 13.52
N CYS A 139 -7.91 -10.17 12.21
CA CYS A 139 -6.80 -10.62 11.36
C CYS A 139 -5.67 -9.58 11.27
N GLU A 140 -5.68 -8.58 12.16
CA GLU A 140 -4.67 -7.51 12.27
C GLU A 140 -4.62 -6.56 11.06
N PHE A 141 -5.72 -6.43 10.33
CA PHE A 141 -5.87 -5.35 9.37
C PHE A 141 -6.26 -4.07 10.08
N VAL A 142 -5.72 -2.96 9.62
CA VAL A 142 -6.00 -1.61 10.13
C VAL A 142 -6.78 -0.83 9.07
N ARG A 143 -7.82 -0.12 9.51
CA ARG A 143 -8.61 0.74 8.63
C ARG A 143 -7.78 1.93 8.16
N THR A 144 -7.82 2.25 6.86
CA THR A 144 -6.99 3.31 6.27
C THR A 144 -7.55 4.72 6.47
N GLY A 145 -8.83 4.83 6.78
CA GLY A 145 -9.55 6.11 6.81
C GLY A 145 -10.21 6.48 5.48
N ASP A 146 -9.79 5.86 4.36
CA ASP A 146 -10.42 6.09 3.06
C ASP A 146 -11.82 5.46 3.02
N GLU A 147 -12.78 6.16 2.41
CA GLU A 147 -14.15 5.71 2.23
C GLU A 147 -14.65 6.03 0.82
N ILE A 148 -15.46 5.15 0.27
CA ILE A 148 -16.18 5.37 -0.99
C ILE A 148 -17.67 5.19 -0.73
N VAL A 149 -18.43 6.26 -0.87
CA VAL A 149 -19.89 6.20 -0.84
C VAL A 149 -20.37 5.62 -2.18
N VAL A 150 -20.91 4.40 -2.16
CA VAL A 150 -21.45 3.72 -3.35
C VAL A 150 -22.86 4.19 -3.66
N ASN A 151 -23.71 4.26 -2.63
CA ASN A 151 -25.05 4.83 -2.67
C ASN A 151 -25.46 5.26 -1.25
N GLU A 152 -26.71 5.72 -1.08
CA GLU A 152 -27.24 6.21 0.20
C GLU A 152 -27.19 5.17 1.35
N ASN A 153 -27.19 3.87 1.03
CA ASN A 153 -27.24 2.77 1.98
C ASN A 153 -25.88 2.06 2.17
N MET A 154 -24.90 2.32 1.29
CA MET A 154 -23.66 1.55 1.23
C MET A 154 -22.43 2.44 1.11
N THR A 155 -21.51 2.28 2.03
CA THR A 155 -20.16 2.88 2.00
C THR A 155 -19.12 1.77 2.07
N LEU A 156 -18.12 1.80 1.19
CA LEU A 156 -16.95 0.94 1.28
C LEU A 156 -15.89 1.59 2.15
N VAL A 157 -15.25 0.76 2.96
CA VAL A 157 -14.08 1.11 3.78
C VAL A 157 -12.92 0.21 3.41
N PHE A 158 -11.71 0.74 3.52
CA PHE A 158 -10.50 0.05 3.14
C PHE A 158 -9.67 -0.34 4.35
N TYR A 159 -9.06 -1.50 4.26
CA TYR A 159 -8.20 -2.07 5.30
C TYR A 159 -6.85 -2.47 4.71
N VAL A 160 -5.80 -2.30 5.50
CA VAL A 160 -4.43 -2.70 5.15
C VAL A 160 -3.81 -3.48 6.31
N LYS A 161 -3.10 -4.57 5.99
CA LYS A 161 -2.14 -5.20 6.88
C LYS A 161 -0.76 -5.04 6.26
N SER A 162 0.12 -4.28 6.92
CA SER A 162 1.47 -3.97 6.44
C SER A 162 2.50 -4.66 7.33
N TYR A 163 3.49 -5.28 6.71
CA TYR A 163 4.66 -5.87 7.38
C TYR A 163 5.86 -4.91 7.36
N ILE A 164 5.67 -3.68 6.86
CA ILE A 164 6.70 -2.64 6.93
C ILE A 164 6.70 -2.08 8.35
N GLU A 165 7.77 -2.33 9.07
CA GLU A 165 8.04 -1.69 10.35
C GLU A 165 8.61 -0.29 10.14
N VAL A 166 8.18 0.65 10.98
CA VAL A 166 8.60 2.06 10.89
C VAL A 166 9.14 2.49 12.24
N ARG A 167 10.34 3.06 12.24
CA ARG A 167 10.95 3.62 13.44
C ARG A 167 11.82 4.82 13.14
N ARG A 168 12.19 5.54 14.17
CA ARG A 168 13.23 6.58 14.08
C ARG A 168 14.58 5.95 13.72
N PHE A 169 15.32 6.68 12.90
CA PHE A 169 16.73 6.37 12.58
C PHE A 169 17.57 6.31 13.84
N LYS A 170 18.55 5.41 13.87
CA LYS A 170 19.61 5.31 14.85
C LYS A 170 20.96 5.36 14.17
N GLU A 171 22.03 5.71 14.89
CA GLU A 171 23.39 5.83 14.33
C GLU A 171 23.86 4.52 13.67
N GLU A 172 23.48 3.37 14.22
CA GLU A 172 23.78 2.04 13.67
C GLU A 172 23.22 1.81 12.26
N ASP A 173 22.16 2.53 11.87
CA ASP A 173 21.53 2.43 10.56
C ASP A 173 22.30 3.16 9.45
N ALA A 174 23.22 4.04 9.84
CA ALA A 174 23.83 5.01 8.92
C ALA A 174 24.50 4.36 7.71
N LYS A 175 25.14 3.21 7.90
CA LYS A 175 25.78 2.46 6.81
C LYS A 175 24.76 1.89 5.83
N GLU A 176 23.67 1.34 6.33
CA GLU A 176 22.63 0.73 5.49
C GLU A 176 21.83 1.82 4.76
N VAL A 177 21.45 2.89 5.44
CA VAL A 177 20.80 4.08 4.86
C VAL A 177 21.68 4.70 3.78
N ARG A 178 22.99 4.88 4.04
CA ARG A 178 23.94 5.35 3.04
C ARG A 178 23.94 4.47 1.79
N ASN A 179 23.99 3.16 1.95
CA ASN A 179 24.00 2.23 0.83
C ASN A 179 22.69 2.29 0.02
N LEU A 180 21.55 2.40 0.70
CA LEU A 180 20.24 2.59 0.07
C LEU A 180 20.20 3.87 -0.76
N ILE A 181 20.68 4.99 -0.22
CA ILE A 181 20.71 6.30 -0.91
C ILE A 181 21.63 6.24 -2.14
N VAL A 182 22.83 5.70 -1.99
CA VAL A 182 23.80 5.57 -3.08
C VAL A 182 23.27 4.68 -4.20
N ARG A 183 22.59 3.59 -3.88
CA ARG A 183 21.90 2.78 -4.92
C ARG A 183 20.87 3.59 -5.69
N ASN A 184 20.09 4.44 -5.00
CA ASN A 184 19.15 5.32 -5.69
C ASN A 184 19.86 6.34 -6.59
N PHE A 185 20.97 6.92 -6.18
CA PHE A 185 21.75 7.79 -7.07
C PHE A 185 22.13 7.07 -8.36
N LEU A 186 22.65 5.84 -8.26
CA LEU A 186 23.21 5.11 -9.40
C LEU A 186 22.12 4.44 -10.27
N GLU A 187 21.07 3.87 -9.67
CA GLU A 187 20.09 3.05 -10.37
C GLU A 187 18.83 3.83 -10.77
N VAL A 188 18.51 4.93 -10.07
CA VAL A 188 17.29 5.73 -10.28
C VAL A 188 17.62 7.12 -10.78
N ASN A 189 18.31 7.94 -9.96
CA ASN A 189 18.55 9.34 -10.25
C ASN A 189 19.53 9.56 -11.42
N SER A 190 20.36 8.57 -11.74
CA SER A 190 21.21 8.61 -12.93
C SER A 190 20.44 8.79 -14.24
N LYS A 191 19.16 8.43 -14.27
CA LYS A 191 18.26 8.65 -15.42
C LYS A 191 17.88 10.12 -15.59
N ASP A 192 17.81 10.87 -14.49
CA ASP A 192 17.47 12.29 -14.47
C ASP A 192 18.71 13.19 -14.66
N TYR A 193 19.84 12.81 -14.04
CA TYR A 193 21.01 13.69 -13.88
C TYR A 193 22.26 13.18 -14.59
N GLY A 194 22.21 12.00 -15.19
CA GLY A 194 23.34 11.32 -15.84
C GLY A 194 24.21 10.55 -14.88
N ILE A 195 24.73 9.40 -15.36
CA ILE A 195 25.51 8.45 -14.54
C ILE A 195 26.77 9.08 -13.92
N SER A 196 27.52 9.88 -14.72
CA SER A 196 28.79 10.47 -14.26
C SER A 196 28.59 11.46 -13.10
N ALA A 197 27.50 12.22 -13.10
CA ALA A 197 27.17 13.12 -11.99
C ALA A 197 26.81 12.33 -10.72
N MET A 198 26.01 11.27 -10.88
CA MET A 198 25.59 10.43 -9.76
C MET A 198 26.73 9.58 -9.19
N GLU A 199 27.68 9.12 -10.01
CA GLU A 199 28.89 8.46 -9.53
C GLU A 199 29.78 9.40 -8.70
N LYS A 200 29.91 10.66 -9.11
CA LYS A 200 30.66 11.67 -8.32
C LYS A 200 29.98 11.91 -6.98
N LEU A 201 28.66 12.07 -6.97
CA LEU A 201 27.88 12.25 -5.75
C LEU A 201 27.99 11.03 -4.82
N ALA A 202 27.85 9.82 -5.37
CA ALA A 202 27.98 8.57 -4.62
C ALA A 202 29.33 8.39 -3.91
N LYS A 203 30.42 8.88 -4.52
CA LYS A 203 31.78 8.82 -3.94
C LYS A 203 31.94 9.71 -2.70
N VAL A 204 31.24 10.85 -2.65
CA VAL A 204 31.33 11.81 -1.54
C VAL A 204 30.19 11.67 -0.54
N TYR A 205 29.20 10.82 -0.84
CA TYR A 205 28.09 10.56 0.07
C TYR A 205 28.43 9.38 0.98
N ASP A 206 29.04 9.68 2.10
CA ASP A 206 29.54 8.73 3.10
C ASP A 206 28.58 8.59 4.30
N VAL A 207 28.98 7.79 5.28
CA VAL A 207 28.23 7.54 6.52
C VAL A 207 28.14 8.82 7.36
N GLU A 208 29.22 9.62 7.41
CA GLU A 208 29.26 10.87 8.16
C GLU A 208 28.23 11.87 7.64
N LYS A 209 28.03 11.91 6.31
CA LYS A 209 26.97 12.72 5.67
C LYS A 209 25.57 12.33 6.14
N VAL A 210 25.29 11.02 6.26
CA VAL A 210 24.00 10.53 6.79
C VAL A 210 23.81 10.94 8.25
N LEU A 211 24.82 10.73 9.09
CA LEU A 211 24.78 11.11 10.51
C LEU A 211 24.59 12.62 10.68
N ASN A 212 25.30 13.42 9.89
CA ASN A 212 25.14 14.86 9.92
C ASN A 212 23.70 15.28 9.54
N VAL A 213 23.12 14.72 8.48
CA VAL A 213 21.72 14.99 8.12
C VAL A 213 20.78 14.57 9.26
N ALA A 214 20.95 13.37 9.80
CA ALA A 214 20.11 12.84 10.88
C ALA A 214 20.15 13.69 12.16
N SER A 215 21.23 14.48 12.38
CA SER A 215 21.38 15.31 13.59
C SER A 215 20.42 16.51 13.65
N TYR A 216 19.86 16.95 12.52
CA TYR A 216 18.96 18.12 12.47
C TYR A 216 17.60 17.85 11.84
N VAL A 217 17.30 16.60 11.50
CA VAL A 217 16.01 16.19 10.96
C VAL A 217 15.39 15.08 11.80
N HIS A 218 14.08 14.91 11.68
CA HIS A 218 13.44 13.67 12.08
C HIS A 218 13.54 12.65 10.95
N MET A 219 14.55 11.79 11.01
CA MET A 219 14.74 10.72 10.03
C MET A 219 14.05 9.44 10.49
N TYR A 220 13.36 8.78 9.57
CA TYR A 220 12.69 7.50 9.74
C TYR A 220 13.29 6.45 8.81
N VAL A 221 13.36 5.22 9.29
CA VAL A 221 13.70 4.04 8.50
C VAL A 221 12.48 3.12 8.40
N PHE A 222 12.38 2.45 7.27
CA PHE A 222 11.30 1.56 6.91
C PHE A 222 11.90 0.19 6.67
N GLU A 223 11.52 -0.79 7.47
CA GLU A 223 12.11 -2.12 7.48
C GLU A 223 11.12 -3.17 7.02
N PHE A 224 11.61 -4.15 6.31
CA PHE A 224 10.90 -5.35 5.94
C PHE A 224 11.86 -6.53 6.04
N ASP A 225 11.47 -7.55 6.81
CA ASP A 225 12.29 -8.74 7.06
C ASP A 225 13.72 -8.39 7.54
N GLY A 226 13.79 -7.46 8.51
CA GLY A 226 15.05 -7.02 9.14
C GLY A 226 15.98 -6.20 8.24
N LYS A 227 15.55 -5.78 7.04
CA LYS A 227 16.31 -4.97 6.10
C LYS A 227 15.68 -3.59 5.94
N ILE A 228 16.49 -2.54 5.96
CA ILE A 228 16.04 -1.18 5.65
C ILE A 228 15.75 -1.08 4.14
N ILE A 229 14.47 -0.90 3.79
CA ILE A 229 13.98 -0.81 2.42
C ILE A 229 13.64 0.61 1.99
N GLY A 230 13.57 1.54 2.94
CA GLY A 230 13.28 2.94 2.68
C GLY A 230 13.73 3.85 3.81
N THR A 231 13.88 5.13 3.49
CA THR A 231 14.13 6.21 4.44
C THR A 231 13.35 7.45 4.02
N GLY A 232 13.05 8.31 4.99
CA GLY A 232 12.44 9.61 4.76
C GLY A 232 12.64 10.51 5.97
N SER A 233 12.76 11.80 5.73
CA SER A 233 13.06 12.77 6.78
C SER A 233 12.17 14.00 6.67
N ILE A 234 11.94 14.64 7.81
CA ILE A 234 11.26 15.94 7.92
C ILE A 234 12.01 16.84 8.89
N SER A 235 11.98 18.12 8.61
CA SER A 235 12.54 19.16 9.49
C SER A 235 11.74 20.45 9.37
N SER A 236 12.01 21.42 10.24
CA SER A 236 11.54 22.78 10.02
C SER A 236 12.23 23.39 8.80
N PHE A 237 11.49 24.15 8.00
CA PHE A 237 12.07 24.87 6.87
C PHE A 237 12.85 26.10 7.38
N TRP A 238 14.20 25.97 7.35
CA TRP A 238 15.12 27.02 7.83
C TRP A 238 14.81 27.57 9.24
N GLY A 239 14.35 26.70 10.16
CA GLY A 239 14.01 27.10 11.53
C GLY A 239 12.60 27.71 11.68
N SER A 240 11.80 27.74 10.62
CA SER A 240 10.41 28.22 10.68
C SER A 240 9.55 27.38 11.63
N GLU A 241 8.67 28.05 12.38
CA GLU A 241 7.68 27.39 13.25
C GLU A 241 6.45 26.91 12.47
N THR A 242 6.18 27.52 11.29
CA THR A 242 4.96 27.27 10.49
C THR A 242 5.22 26.63 9.15
N GLU A 243 6.48 26.37 8.80
CA GLU A 243 6.86 25.70 7.57
C GLU A 243 7.79 24.54 7.83
N SER A 244 7.65 23.49 7.04
CA SER A 244 8.47 22.28 7.12
C SER A 244 8.93 21.81 5.75
N ILE A 245 9.96 20.97 5.74
CA ILE A 245 10.53 20.42 4.52
C ILE A 245 10.69 18.90 4.67
N LEU A 246 10.29 18.16 3.63
CA LEU A 246 10.57 16.74 3.52
C LEU A 246 11.86 16.53 2.74
N LEU A 247 12.71 15.64 3.26
CA LEU A 247 14.05 15.39 2.74
C LEU A 247 14.38 13.90 2.75
N SER A 248 15.42 13.51 2.02
CA SER A 248 16.02 12.17 2.07
C SER A 248 14.99 11.03 1.90
N ILE A 249 14.00 11.22 1.00
CA ILE A 249 12.99 10.20 0.71
C ILE A 249 13.54 9.28 -0.37
N PHE A 250 13.94 8.08 0.04
CA PHE A 250 14.50 7.06 -0.83
C PHE A 250 13.89 5.70 -0.52
N VAL A 251 13.69 4.89 -1.57
CA VAL A 251 13.22 3.51 -1.48
C VAL A 251 14.17 2.64 -2.30
N LEU A 252 14.54 1.46 -1.80
CA LEU A 252 15.34 0.52 -2.60
C LEU A 252 14.64 0.25 -3.94
N PRO A 253 15.37 0.24 -5.08
CA PRO A 253 14.77 0.10 -6.42
C PRO A 253 13.86 -1.12 -6.56
N GLU A 254 14.22 -2.26 -5.97
CA GLU A 254 13.42 -3.48 -5.97
C GLU A 254 12.11 -3.38 -5.18
N PHE A 255 11.94 -2.33 -4.37
CA PHE A 255 10.72 -2.04 -3.61
C PHE A 255 9.90 -0.88 -4.19
N HIS A 256 10.29 -0.33 -5.34
CA HIS A 256 9.48 0.66 -6.04
C HIS A 256 8.14 0.07 -6.51
N GLY A 257 7.08 0.89 -6.47
CA GLY A 257 5.73 0.46 -6.83
C GLY A 257 5.03 -0.46 -5.82
N LYS A 258 5.65 -0.74 -4.65
CA LYS A 258 5.17 -1.66 -3.61
C LYS A 258 4.63 -0.96 -2.36
N GLY A 259 4.18 0.28 -2.48
CA GLY A 259 3.56 1.03 -1.37
C GLY A 259 4.54 1.70 -0.40
N VAL A 260 5.85 1.35 -0.40
CA VAL A 260 6.83 1.88 0.55
C VAL A 260 6.89 3.41 0.53
N GLY A 261 6.94 4.02 -0.65
CA GLY A 261 6.93 5.49 -0.78
C GLY A 261 5.68 6.13 -0.16
N ARG A 262 4.50 5.53 -0.37
CA ARG A 262 3.25 5.98 0.29
C ARG A 262 3.36 5.88 1.80
N LYS A 263 3.89 4.78 2.32
CA LYS A 263 4.10 4.57 3.75
C LYS A 263 5.03 5.65 4.32
N ILE A 264 6.10 6.01 3.58
CA ILE A 264 7.01 7.10 3.97
C ILE A 264 6.25 8.42 4.08
N ILE A 265 5.55 8.85 3.03
CA ILE A 265 4.81 10.12 3.05
C ILE A 265 3.80 10.13 4.20
N ASN A 266 2.98 9.09 4.34
CA ASN A 266 1.99 9.02 5.40
C ASN A 266 2.64 9.10 6.80
N THR A 267 3.80 8.48 7.01
CA THR A 267 4.54 8.58 8.28
C THR A 267 5.02 10.01 8.53
N LEU A 268 5.64 10.64 7.52
CA LEU A 268 6.14 12.01 7.66
C LEU A 268 5.00 13.02 7.88
N GLU A 269 3.82 12.77 7.31
CA GLU A 269 2.61 13.59 7.51
C GLU A 269 1.99 13.44 8.91
N THR A 270 2.43 12.48 9.72
CA THR A 270 2.06 12.36 11.14
C THR A 270 3.09 12.95 12.11
N ASP A 271 4.27 13.32 11.62
CA ASP A 271 5.34 13.92 12.44
C ASP A 271 4.95 15.30 12.98
N GLU A 272 5.47 15.68 14.14
CA GLU A 272 5.17 16.97 14.78
C GLU A 272 5.54 18.17 13.90
N PHE A 273 6.65 18.08 13.12
CA PHE A 273 7.03 19.12 12.18
C PHE A 273 5.97 19.30 11.08
N TYR A 274 5.38 18.20 10.59
CA TYR A 274 4.29 18.29 9.62
C TYR A 274 3.01 18.82 10.28
N VAL A 275 2.65 18.28 11.45
CA VAL A 275 1.38 18.61 12.13
C VAL A 275 1.30 20.10 12.44
N ARG A 276 2.39 20.72 12.90
CA ARG A 276 2.45 22.15 13.23
C ARG A 276 2.53 23.09 12.02
N ALA A 277 3.02 22.56 10.88
CA ALA A 277 3.25 23.40 9.69
C ALA A 277 1.95 23.71 8.95
N SER A 278 1.85 24.91 8.40
CA SER A 278 0.82 25.34 7.45
C SER A 278 1.26 25.10 5.99
N ARG A 279 2.58 25.08 5.76
CA ARG A 279 3.20 24.85 4.45
C ARG A 279 4.30 23.80 4.56
N ILE A 280 4.33 22.87 3.63
CA ILE A 280 5.34 21.83 3.53
C ILE A 280 5.97 21.89 2.15
N GLU A 281 7.31 21.90 2.08
CA GLU A 281 8.09 21.90 0.84
C GLU A 281 8.79 20.56 0.61
N ILE A 282 8.97 20.17 -0.65
CA ILE A 282 9.75 18.99 -1.06
C ILE A 282 10.64 19.37 -2.26
N PRO A 283 11.97 19.22 -2.18
CA PRO A 283 12.85 19.23 -3.34
C PRO A 283 12.74 17.86 -4.06
N ALA A 284 11.97 17.83 -5.14
CA ALA A 284 11.68 16.60 -5.86
C ALA A 284 12.65 16.39 -7.04
N SER A 285 13.18 15.19 -7.20
CA SER A 285 13.82 14.79 -8.46
C SER A 285 12.80 14.76 -9.60
N ILE A 286 13.27 14.84 -10.84
CA ILE A 286 12.42 14.91 -12.03
C ILE A 286 11.44 13.74 -12.06
N THR A 287 11.93 12.51 -11.89
CA THR A 287 11.11 11.28 -11.90
C THR A 287 10.17 11.16 -10.71
N ALA A 288 10.49 11.76 -9.55
CA ALA A 288 9.66 11.66 -8.34
C ALA A 288 8.51 12.68 -8.29
N THR A 289 8.51 13.71 -9.15
CA THR A 289 7.52 14.80 -9.13
C THR A 289 6.09 14.29 -9.17
N GLU A 290 5.75 13.42 -10.15
CA GLU A 290 4.38 12.89 -10.29
C GLU A 290 3.96 11.97 -9.13
N PHE A 291 4.93 11.39 -8.43
CA PHE A 291 4.64 10.64 -7.21
C PHE A 291 4.15 11.59 -6.11
N TYR A 292 4.84 12.69 -5.83
CA TYR A 292 4.44 13.64 -4.77
C TYR A 292 3.14 14.37 -5.09
N ARG A 293 2.87 14.63 -6.37
CA ARG A 293 1.61 15.26 -6.80
C ARG A 293 0.38 14.43 -6.41
N LYS A 294 0.49 13.11 -6.35
CA LYS A 294 -0.58 12.21 -5.85
C LYS A 294 -0.93 12.40 -4.37
N PHE A 295 -0.06 13.08 -3.62
CA PHE A 295 -0.26 13.43 -2.20
C PHE A 295 -0.66 14.90 -2.00
N GLY A 296 -1.01 15.60 -3.07
CA GLY A 296 -1.48 16.98 -3.01
C GLY A 296 -0.35 18.03 -2.98
N TYR A 297 0.90 17.63 -3.25
CA TYR A 297 1.98 18.58 -3.51
C TYR A 297 1.93 19.06 -4.95
N ASP A 298 2.15 20.33 -5.18
CA ASP A 298 2.24 20.90 -6.53
C ASP A 298 3.42 21.88 -6.64
N TYR A 299 3.74 22.33 -7.84
CA TYR A 299 4.88 23.21 -8.09
C TYR A 299 4.79 24.47 -7.25
N LYS A 300 5.90 24.81 -6.59
CA LYS A 300 6.01 26.03 -5.75
C LYS A 300 5.63 27.26 -6.53
N ASN A 301 4.69 28.05 -5.99
CA ASN A 301 4.13 29.22 -6.66
C ASN A 301 3.53 28.93 -8.05
N GLY A 302 3.17 27.67 -8.35
CA GLY A 302 2.68 27.26 -9.67
C GLY A 302 3.76 27.22 -10.77
N VAL A 303 5.05 27.37 -10.43
CA VAL A 303 6.16 27.49 -11.39
C VAL A 303 6.86 26.15 -11.57
N LYS A 304 6.82 25.62 -12.81
CA LYS A 304 7.48 24.37 -13.19
C LYS A 304 8.88 24.63 -13.73
N GLU A 305 9.81 24.98 -12.84
CA GLU A 305 11.21 25.24 -13.18
C GLU A 305 12.12 24.46 -12.24
N LEU A 306 13.28 24.01 -12.74
CA LEU A 306 14.30 23.39 -11.95
C LEU A 306 15.11 24.44 -11.19
N ASP A 307 15.40 24.18 -9.93
CA ASP A 307 16.30 25.02 -9.14
C ASP A 307 17.80 24.76 -9.50
N ASN A 308 18.68 25.45 -8.83
CA ASN A 308 20.14 25.32 -9.06
C ASN A 308 20.71 23.92 -8.75
N GLU A 309 19.97 23.12 -7.99
CA GLU A 309 20.29 21.72 -7.69
C GLU A 309 19.58 20.73 -8.62
N HIS A 310 18.90 21.24 -9.66
CA HIS A 310 18.14 20.49 -10.64
C HIS A 310 16.96 19.72 -10.03
N HIS A 311 16.31 20.26 -8.98
CA HIS A 311 15.07 19.76 -8.41
C HIS A 311 13.89 20.63 -8.79
N TYR A 312 12.72 20.03 -8.94
CA TYR A 312 11.47 20.76 -8.85
C TYR A 312 11.14 21.03 -7.38
N ARG A 313 10.91 22.29 -7.03
CA ARG A 313 10.39 22.62 -5.70
C ARG A 313 8.88 22.43 -5.71
N LEU A 314 8.41 21.49 -4.90
CA LEU A 314 6.98 21.25 -4.70
C LEU A 314 6.57 21.73 -3.32
N GLU A 315 5.32 22.17 -3.21
CA GLU A 315 4.76 22.61 -1.94
C GLU A 315 3.32 22.09 -1.74
N LYS A 316 2.93 21.96 -0.49
CA LYS A 316 1.58 21.64 -0.07
C LYS A 316 1.18 22.57 1.06
N PHE A 317 0.04 23.23 0.91
CA PHE A 317 -0.59 24.03 1.95
C PHE A 317 -1.63 23.16 2.67
N LYS A 318 -1.61 23.18 3.99
CA LYS A 318 -2.70 22.58 4.76
C LYS A 318 -3.83 23.61 4.84
N GLU A 319 -5.04 23.17 4.55
CA GLU A 319 -6.22 23.99 4.81
C GLU A 319 -6.22 24.39 6.29
N ALA A 320 -6.42 25.67 6.56
CA ALA A 320 -6.59 26.15 7.93
C ALA A 320 -7.83 25.43 8.49
N GLY A 321 -7.60 24.45 9.37
CA GLY A 321 -8.69 23.70 9.98
C GLY A 321 -9.66 24.70 10.61
N LEU A 322 -10.90 24.70 10.16
CA LEU A 322 -12.00 25.32 10.88
C LEU A 322 -11.99 24.71 12.31
N LYS A 323 -11.53 25.53 13.27
CA LYS A 323 -11.59 25.23 14.72
C LYS A 323 -13.02 25.17 15.18
#